data_5eff4b0944c540130e384aaff03d660b
#
_entry.id   5eff4b0944c540130e384aaff03d660b
#
_cell.length_a   1.000
_cell.length_b   1.000
_cell.length_c   1.000
_cell.angle_alpha   90.00
_cell.angle_beta   90.00
_cell.angle_gamma   90.00
#
_symmetry.space_group_name_H-M   'P 1'
#
loop_
_entity.id
_entity.type
_entity.pdbx_description
1 polymer ?
#
loop_
_entity_poly.entity_id
_entity_poly.type
_entity_poly.pdbx_seq_one_letter_code
_entity_poly.pdbx_strand_id
1 'polypeptide(L)'
;MHTNEQFIKALNRKKEEAFQTLFKDYYASLVMYAMHYVRQEVAEDIVQDLMTLLWEKGTYFDSISAFHSFIYLFIRNRSINHLKHQKAELNYINYQQGESISDESEVFQVMEEEIYRIFFNVIDQLPERCKEIFKLHLAGKKENEIASQLGISLSTVKSQKQKAFQRLKERLNPLFFFLLFM
;
A
#
# COMPACT_ATOMS: atom_id res chain seq x y z
N MET A 1 13.81 -0.47 -20.21
CA MET A 1 13.25 -0.15 -18.89
C MET A 1 13.19 1.36 -18.76
N HIS A 2 12.00 1.94 -18.76
CA HIS A 2 11.86 3.36 -18.44
C HIS A 2 12.24 3.55 -16.97
N THR A 3 13.04 4.57 -16.67
CA THR A 3 13.30 4.94 -15.29
C THR A 3 12.00 5.48 -14.67
N ASN A 4 11.82 5.32 -13.35
CA ASN A 4 10.65 5.85 -12.63
C ASN A 4 10.37 7.32 -12.95
N GLU A 5 11.44 8.10 -13.14
CA GLU A 5 11.36 9.52 -13.50
C GLU A 5 10.80 9.74 -14.92
N GLN A 6 11.21 8.90 -15.88
CA GLN A 6 10.68 8.98 -17.26
C GLN A 6 9.20 8.60 -17.30
N PHE A 7 8.78 7.59 -16.55
CA PHE A 7 7.39 7.20 -16.41
C PHE A 7 6.54 8.35 -15.86
N ILE A 8 6.95 8.97 -14.73
CA ILE A 8 6.20 10.09 -14.14
C ILE A 8 6.12 11.29 -15.09
N LYS A 9 7.22 11.65 -15.76
CA LYS A 9 7.19 12.72 -16.77
C LYS A 9 6.24 12.42 -17.93
N ALA A 10 6.18 11.17 -18.37
CA ALA A 10 5.27 10.75 -19.44
C ALA A 10 3.81 10.74 -18.96
N LEU A 11 3.54 10.27 -17.73
CA LEU A 11 2.22 10.26 -17.12
C LEU A 11 1.67 11.69 -16.95
N ASN A 12 2.49 12.61 -16.42
CA ASN A 12 2.13 14.03 -16.24
C ASN A 12 1.82 14.73 -17.57
N ARG A 13 2.39 14.24 -18.68
CA ARG A 13 2.14 14.74 -20.04
C ARG A 13 1.00 13.99 -20.75
N LYS A 14 0.30 13.12 -20.05
CA LYS A 14 -0.78 12.27 -20.57
C LYS A 14 -0.36 11.48 -21.83
N LYS A 15 0.87 10.99 -21.86
CA LYS A 15 1.31 10.17 -22.99
C LYS A 15 0.67 8.79 -22.91
N GLU A 16 0.15 8.32 -24.04
CA GLU A 16 -0.51 7.02 -24.14
C GLU A 16 0.37 5.86 -23.65
N GLU A 17 1.67 5.90 -23.95
CA GLU A 17 2.67 4.90 -23.52
C GLU A 17 2.73 4.76 -21.98
N ALA A 18 2.57 5.88 -21.25
CA ALA A 18 2.57 5.85 -19.79
C ALA A 18 1.30 5.17 -19.25
N PHE A 19 0.16 5.36 -19.88
CA PHE A 19 -1.09 4.70 -19.51
C PHE A 19 -1.10 3.22 -19.87
N GLN A 20 -0.48 2.83 -20.98
CA GLN A 20 -0.25 1.42 -21.31
C GLN A 20 0.63 0.75 -20.26
N THR A 21 1.70 1.42 -19.82
CA THR A 21 2.57 0.95 -18.73
C THR A 21 1.81 0.88 -17.42
N LEU A 22 1.03 1.92 -17.09
CA LEU A 22 0.20 1.97 -15.90
C LEU A 22 -0.77 0.78 -15.84
N PHE A 23 -1.48 0.52 -16.94
CA PHE A 23 -2.41 -0.59 -17.02
C PHE A 23 -1.69 -1.94 -16.89
N LYS A 24 -0.62 -2.14 -17.67
CA LYS A 24 0.11 -3.40 -17.68
C LYS A 24 0.77 -3.74 -16.34
N ASP A 25 1.39 -2.76 -15.71
CA ASP A 25 2.25 -2.99 -14.55
C ASP A 25 1.52 -2.81 -13.21
N TYR A 26 0.42 -2.05 -13.17
CA TYR A 26 -0.26 -1.69 -11.93
C TYR A 26 -1.67 -2.27 -11.79
N TYR A 27 -2.42 -2.46 -12.89
CA TYR A 27 -3.84 -2.82 -12.82
C TYR A 27 -4.10 -4.05 -11.93
N ALA A 28 -3.42 -5.16 -12.22
CA ALA A 28 -3.64 -6.40 -11.48
C ALA A 28 -3.30 -6.28 -9.98
N SER A 29 -2.22 -5.55 -9.67
CA SER A 29 -1.83 -5.33 -8.28
C SER A 29 -2.80 -4.40 -7.54
N LEU A 30 -3.34 -3.38 -8.19
CA LEU A 30 -4.33 -2.48 -7.60
C LEU A 30 -5.67 -3.20 -7.36
N VAL A 31 -6.11 -4.06 -8.29
CA VAL A 31 -7.29 -4.91 -8.08
C VAL A 31 -7.08 -5.83 -6.90
N MET A 32 -5.95 -6.52 -6.81
CA MET A 32 -5.61 -7.37 -5.66
C MET A 32 -5.61 -6.57 -4.34
N TYR A 33 -5.11 -5.35 -4.35
CA TYR A 33 -5.15 -4.47 -3.18
C TYR A 33 -6.59 -4.10 -2.79
N ALA A 34 -7.42 -3.69 -3.72
CA ALA A 34 -8.82 -3.37 -3.47
C ALA A 34 -9.59 -4.59 -2.93
N MET A 35 -9.25 -5.81 -3.39
CA MET A 35 -9.86 -7.07 -2.94
C MET A 35 -9.61 -7.40 -1.46
N HIS A 36 -8.69 -6.71 -0.78
CA HIS A 36 -8.57 -6.79 0.68
C HIS A 36 -9.76 -6.14 1.42
N TYR A 37 -10.46 -5.24 0.76
CA TYR A 37 -11.57 -4.48 1.32
C TYR A 37 -12.91 -4.92 0.74
N VAL A 38 -12.96 -5.20 -0.57
CA VAL A 38 -14.19 -5.41 -1.31
C VAL A 38 -14.10 -6.64 -2.21
N ARG A 39 -15.23 -7.13 -2.74
CA ARG A 39 -15.25 -8.23 -3.69
C ARG A 39 -14.63 -7.83 -5.02
N GLN A 40 -14.20 -8.81 -5.80
CA GLN A 40 -13.45 -8.61 -7.05
C GLN A 40 -14.15 -7.65 -8.02
N GLU A 41 -15.44 -7.81 -8.28
CA GLU A 41 -16.20 -6.95 -9.20
C GLU A 41 -16.09 -5.47 -8.80
N VAL A 42 -16.29 -5.18 -7.51
CA VAL A 42 -16.19 -3.82 -6.96
C VAL A 42 -14.73 -3.33 -6.99
N ALA A 43 -13.78 -4.22 -6.75
CA ALA A 43 -12.36 -3.89 -6.81
C ALA A 43 -11.94 -3.45 -8.23
N GLU A 44 -12.40 -4.18 -9.26
CA GLU A 44 -12.17 -3.87 -10.66
C GLU A 44 -12.78 -2.51 -11.05
N ASP A 45 -14.01 -2.23 -10.61
CA ASP A 45 -14.68 -0.95 -10.84
C ASP A 45 -13.90 0.21 -10.20
N ILE A 46 -13.46 0.06 -8.95
CA ILE A 46 -12.67 1.09 -8.25
C ILE A 46 -11.36 1.37 -8.99
N VAL A 47 -10.69 0.34 -9.49
CA VAL A 47 -9.44 0.51 -10.24
C VAL A 47 -9.70 1.17 -11.60
N GLN A 48 -10.78 0.83 -12.28
CA GLN A 48 -11.19 1.49 -13.52
C GLN A 48 -11.49 2.98 -13.29
N ASP A 49 -12.19 3.31 -12.20
CA ASP A 49 -12.44 4.69 -11.77
C ASP A 49 -11.12 5.47 -11.59
N LEU A 50 -10.12 4.86 -10.96
CA LEU A 50 -8.79 5.46 -10.81
C LEU A 50 -8.12 5.70 -12.16
N MET A 51 -8.13 4.72 -13.06
CA MET A 51 -7.53 4.85 -14.39
C MET A 51 -8.19 5.99 -15.19
N THR A 52 -9.52 6.06 -15.14
CA THR A 52 -10.30 7.14 -15.76
C THR A 52 -9.98 8.50 -15.16
N LEU A 53 -9.91 8.59 -13.84
CA LEU A 53 -9.54 9.82 -13.13
C LEU A 53 -8.17 10.36 -13.56
N LEU A 54 -7.16 9.47 -13.60
CA LEU A 54 -5.81 9.84 -14.01
C LEU A 54 -5.76 10.32 -15.47
N TRP A 55 -6.54 9.70 -16.36
CA TRP A 55 -6.64 10.09 -17.75
C TRP A 55 -7.34 11.45 -17.91
N GLU A 56 -8.50 11.63 -17.32
CA GLU A 56 -9.34 12.81 -17.51
C GLU A 56 -8.79 14.04 -16.79
N LYS A 57 -8.56 13.94 -15.47
CA LYS A 57 -8.20 15.11 -14.64
C LYS A 57 -6.75 15.51 -14.72
N GLY A 58 -5.85 14.63 -15.18
CA GLY A 58 -4.44 14.98 -15.37
C GLY A 58 -3.76 15.40 -14.06
N THR A 59 -3.88 14.59 -13.04
CA THR A 59 -3.21 14.81 -11.76
C THR A 59 -1.69 14.86 -11.97
N TYR A 60 -1.03 15.91 -11.48
CA TYR A 60 0.41 16.08 -11.58
C TYR A 60 1.11 15.41 -10.39
N PHE A 61 2.19 14.70 -10.66
CA PHE A 61 3.02 14.03 -9.64
C PHE A 61 4.47 14.49 -9.74
N ASP A 62 5.04 14.90 -8.60
CA ASP A 62 6.45 15.32 -8.51
C ASP A 62 7.40 14.12 -8.49
N SER A 63 6.94 12.97 -8.07
CA SER A 63 7.75 11.76 -7.91
C SER A 63 6.92 10.48 -8.05
N ILE A 64 7.62 9.36 -8.24
CA ILE A 64 7.00 8.02 -8.24
C ILE A 64 6.39 7.71 -6.86
N SER A 65 6.98 8.20 -5.78
CA SER A 65 6.46 8.04 -4.42
C SER A 65 5.12 8.77 -4.24
N ALA A 66 5.03 10.03 -4.70
CA ALA A 66 3.78 10.79 -4.67
C ALA A 66 2.67 10.12 -5.49
N PHE A 67 3.03 9.61 -6.67
CA PHE A 67 2.11 8.84 -7.52
C PHE A 67 1.61 7.57 -6.80
N HIS A 68 2.50 6.75 -6.23
CA HIS A 68 2.11 5.55 -5.50
C HIS A 68 1.22 5.88 -4.30
N SER A 69 1.61 6.86 -3.48
CA SER A 69 0.79 7.29 -2.34
C SER A 69 -0.63 7.69 -2.78
N PHE A 70 -0.74 8.41 -3.89
CA PHE A 70 -2.03 8.84 -4.42
C PHE A 70 -2.91 7.66 -4.85
N ILE A 71 -2.37 6.74 -5.69
CA ILE A 71 -3.16 5.64 -6.23
C ILE A 71 -3.64 4.67 -5.14
N TYR A 72 -2.78 4.35 -4.16
CA TYR A 72 -3.17 3.46 -3.06
C TYR A 72 -4.14 4.13 -2.09
N LEU A 73 -3.95 5.40 -1.78
CA LEU A 73 -4.89 6.17 -0.96
C LEU A 73 -6.26 6.28 -1.65
N PHE A 74 -6.29 6.51 -2.96
CA PHE A 74 -7.52 6.54 -3.73
C PHE A 74 -8.27 5.21 -3.64
N ILE A 75 -7.60 4.10 -3.92
CA ILE A 75 -8.19 2.75 -3.87
C ILE A 75 -8.72 2.46 -2.46
N ARG A 76 -7.91 2.70 -1.43
CA ARG A 76 -8.32 2.51 -0.03
C ARG A 76 -9.58 3.31 0.31
N ASN A 77 -9.58 4.60 0.03
CA ASN A 77 -10.70 5.48 0.37
C ASN A 77 -11.98 5.10 -0.39
N ARG A 78 -11.87 4.72 -1.66
CA ARG A 78 -13.03 4.26 -2.45
C ARG A 78 -13.57 2.93 -1.92
N SER A 79 -12.71 1.99 -1.60
CA SER A 79 -13.10 0.70 -1.04
C SER A 79 -13.81 0.86 0.30
N ILE A 80 -13.26 1.70 1.18
CA ILE A 80 -13.85 2.01 2.48
C ILE A 80 -15.21 2.70 2.32
N ASN A 81 -15.31 3.68 1.43
CA ASN A 81 -16.60 4.35 1.17
C ASN A 81 -17.65 3.37 0.64
N HIS A 82 -17.26 2.42 -0.21
CA HIS A 82 -18.17 1.37 -0.66
C HIS A 82 -18.69 0.52 0.51
N LEU A 83 -17.80 0.09 1.41
CA LEU A 83 -18.19 -0.65 2.62
C LEU A 83 -19.13 0.15 3.51
N LYS A 84 -18.88 1.46 3.69
CA LYS A 84 -19.77 2.34 4.46
C LYS A 84 -21.17 2.43 3.84
N HIS A 85 -21.26 2.58 2.53
CA HIS A 85 -22.53 2.61 1.82
C HIS A 85 -23.28 1.27 1.97
N GLN A 86 -22.60 0.16 1.77
CA GLN A 86 -23.17 -1.17 1.92
C GLN A 86 -23.70 -1.40 3.35
N LYS A 87 -22.92 -0.98 4.36
CA LYS A 87 -23.34 -1.06 5.76
C LYS A 87 -24.54 -0.14 6.03
N ALA A 88 -24.56 1.08 5.49
CA ALA A 88 -25.69 2.00 5.65
C ALA A 88 -26.98 1.45 5.02
N GLU A 89 -26.89 0.78 3.87
CA GLU A 89 -28.02 0.10 3.24
C GLU A 89 -28.54 -1.06 4.10
N LEU A 90 -27.64 -1.90 4.60
CA LEU A 90 -28.00 -2.99 5.53
C LEU A 90 -28.62 -2.45 6.82
N ASN A 91 -28.08 -1.34 7.33
CA ASN A 91 -28.57 -0.67 8.52
C ASN A 91 -29.96 -0.10 8.32
N TYR A 92 -30.24 0.49 7.16
CA TYR A 92 -31.58 0.99 6.83
C TYR A 92 -32.63 -0.15 6.81
N ILE A 93 -32.19 -1.31 6.27
CA ILE A 93 -33.02 -2.52 6.24
C ILE A 93 -33.24 -3.06 7.68
N ASN A 94 -32.15 -3.10 8.50
CA ASN A 94 -32.21 -3.60 9.88
C ASN A 94 -32.90 -2.62 10.84
N TYR A 95 -32.80 -1.30 10.62
CA TYR A 95 -33.52 -0.30 11.40
C TYR A 95 -35.06 -0.49 11.30
N GLN A 96 -35.54 -0.96 10.15
CA GLN A 96 -36.95 -1.38 10.01
C GLN A 96 -37.28 -2.67 10.81
N GLN A 97 -36.23 -3.43 11.25
CA GLN A 97 -36.36 -4.67 12.01
C GLN A 97 -35.98 -4.54 13.50
N GLY A 98 -35.60 -3.33 13.96
CA GLY A 98 -35.40 -3.04 15.40
C GLY A 98 -34.10 -3.49 16.03
N GLU A 99 -33.05 -3.79 15.25
CA GLU A 99 -31.70 -4.14 15.76
C GLU A 99 -30.75 -2.94 15.77
N SER A 100 -30.09 -2.70 16.91
CA SER A 100 -29.10 -1.62 17.10
C SER A 100 -27.72 -2.00 16.61
N ILE A 101 -27.01 -1.05 16.00
CA ILE A 101 -25.80 -1.26 15.19
C ILE A 101 -24.55 -0.80 15.93
N SER A 102 -23.49 -1.60 15.80
CA SER A 102 -22.15 -1.31 16.32
C SER A 102 -21.38 -0.26 15.48
N ASP A 103 -20.55 0.51 16.16
CA ASP A 103 -19.88 1.73 15.73
C ASP A 103 -18.86 1.52 14.60
N GLU A 104 -18.84 2.43 13.60
CA GLU A 104 -17.98 2.38 12.40
C GLU A 104 -16.47 2.45 12.71
N SER A 105 -16.10 2.96 13.89
CA SER A 105 -14.70 3.09 14.30
C SER A 105 -14.03 1.75 14.57
N GLU A 106 -14.79 0.75 15.06
CA GLU A 106 -14.25 -0.56 15.41
C GLU A 106 -13.76 -1.37 14.20
N VAL A 107 -14.48 -1.30 13.07
CA VAL A 107 -14.09 -2.05 11.85
C VAL A 107 -12.76 -1.52 11.28
N PHE A 108 -12.54 -0.21 11.37
CA PHE A 108 -11.29 0.42 10.93
C PHE A 108 -10.11 0.09 11.81
N GLN A 109 -10.30 0.13 13.13
CA GLN A 109 -9.26 -0.24 14.09
C GLN A 109 -8.86 -1.71 13.94
N VAL A 110 -9.82 -2.61 13.80
CA VAL A 110 -9.56 -4.05 13.59
C VAL A 110 -8.76 -4.31 12.31
N MET A 111 -9.05 -3.60 11.21
CA MET A 111 -8.32 -3.77 9.95
C MET A 111 -6.89 -3.20 10.03
N GLU A 112 -6.72 -2.05 10.66
CA GLU A 112 -5.42 -1.43 10.87
C GLU A 112 -4.55 -2.28 11.81
N GLU A 113 -5.12 -2.80 12.88
CA GLU A 113 -4.47 -3.74 13.80
C GLU A 113 -4.06 -5.04 13.11
N GLU A 114 -4.89 -5.59 12.22
CA GLU A 114 -4.56 -6.81 11.47
C GLU A 114 -3.40 -6.59 10.50
N ILE A 115 -3.36 -5.45 9.79
CA ILE A 115 -2.24 -5.07 8.94
C ILE A 115 -0.95 -4.95 9.74
N TYR A 116 -0.99 -4.25 10.87
CA TYR A 116 0.15 -4.14 11.76
C TYR A 116 0.55 -5.49 12.35
N ARG A 117 -0.42 -6.34 12.71
CA ARG A 117 -0.16 -7.69 13.22
C ARG A 117 0.59 -8.54 12.20
N ILE A 118 0.15 -8.55 10.93
CA ILE A 118 0.80 -9.29 9.85
C ILE A 118 2.22 -8.74 9.64
N PHE A 119 2.38 -7.43 9.58
CA PHE A 119 3.66 -6.76 9.40
C PHE A 119 4.65 -7.10 10.51
N PHE A 120 4.25 -6.96 11.78
CA PHE A 120 5.11 -7.27 12.92
C PHE A 120 5.43 -8.76 12.99
N ASN A 121 4.49 -9.65 12.67
CA ASN A 121 4.74 -11.09 12.60
C ASN A 121 5.80 -11.44 11.55
N VAL A 122 5.78 -10.79 10.40
CA VAL A 122 6.82 -10.99 9.35
C VAL A 122 8.17 -10.46 9.83
N ILE A 123 8.20 -9.29 10.49
CA ILE A 123 9.44 -8.75 11.07
C ILE A 123 10.02 -9.69 12.14
N ASP A 124 9.17 -10.25 12.99
CA ASP A 124 9.62 -11.12 14.08
C ASP A 124 10.16 -12.47 13.59
N GLN A 125 9.78 -12.89 12.37
CA GLN A 125 10.33 -14.07 11.69
C GLN A 125 11.62 -13.78 10.91
N LEU A 126 12.09 -12.53 10.85
CA LEU A 126 13.39 -12.23 10.27
C LEU A 126 14.52 -12.80 11.15
N PRO A 127 15.66 -13.22 10.57
CA PRO A 127 16.84 -13.54 11.35
C PRO A 127 17.26 -12.38 12.26
N GLU A 128 17.71 -12.67 13.47
CA GLU A 128 17.96 -11.67 14.51
C GLU A 128 18.75 -10.44 14.00
N ARG A 129 19.81 -10.65 13.24
CA ARG A 129 20.62 -9.54 12.72
C ARG A 129 19.87 -8.68 11.69
N CYS A 130 19.07 -9.30 10.83
CA CYS A 130 18.20 -8.57 9.89
C CYS A 130 17.13 -7.79 10.64
N LYS A 131 16.50 -8.42 11.65
CA LYS A 131 15.46 -7.84 12.50
C LYS A 131 15.97 -6.59 13.23
N GLU A 132 17.12 -6.71 13.88
CA GLU A 132 17.74 -5.62 14.64
C GLU A 132 18.02 -4.40 13.74
N ILE A 133 18.68 -4.61 12.60
CA ILE A 133 18.98 -3.56 11.63
C ILE A 133 17.69 -2.95 11.07
N PHE A 134 16.70 -3.79 10.79
CA PHE A 134 15.43 -3.33 10.24
C PHE A 134 14.63 -2.51 11.24
N LYS A 135 14.57 -2.90 12.52
CA LYS A 135 13.95 -2.13 13.60
C LYS A 135 14.60 -0.74 13.77
N LEU A 136 15.93 -0.66 13.69
CA LEU A 136 16.64 0.62 13.74
C LEU A 136 16.35 1.50 12.52
N HIS A 137 16.22 0.90 11.35
CA HIS A 137 15.83 1.60 10.13
C HIS A 137 14.39 2.16 10.23
N LEU A 138 13.44 1.38 10.75
CA LEU A 138 12.07 1.84 11.01
C LEU A 138 12.02 2.97 12.04
N ALA A 139 12.95 2.98 13.00
CA ALA A 139 13.12 4.07 13.95
C ALA A 139 13.76 5.35 13.34
N GLY A 140 13.94 5.39 12.01
CA GLY A 140 14.46 6.55 11.28
C GLY A 140 15.98 6.71 11.30
N LYS A 141 16.74 5.72 11.84
CA LYS A 141 18.21 5.81 11.86
C LYS A 141 18.80 5.63 10.48
N LYS A 142 19.81 6.47 10.18
CA LYS A 142 20.59 6.38 8.94
C LYS A 142 21.52 5.16 8.99
N GLU A 143 21.87 4.63 7.83
CA GLU A 143 22.71 3.43 7.70
C GLU A 143 24.07 3.57 8.41
N ASN A 144 24.67 4.76 8.38
CA ASN A 144 25.93 5.04 9.08
C ASN A 144 25.77 4.98 10.61
N GLU A 145 24.65 5.48 11.13
CA GLU A 145 24.32 5.45 12.57
C GLU A 145 24.09 4.03 13.05
N ILE A 146 23.39 3.21 12.22
CA ILE A 146 23.17 1.78 12.48
C ILE A 146 24.51 1.04 12.49
N ALA A 147 25.37 1.30 11.50
CA ALA A 147 26.70 0.69 11.42
C ALA A 147 27.54 0.98 12.66
N SER A 148 27.58 2.24 13.08
CA SER A 148 28.31 2.68 14.28
C SER A 148 27.72 2.09 15.55
N GLN A 149 26.40 2.08 15.71
CA GLN A 149 25.70 1.55 16.90
C GLN A 149 25.91 0.06 17.07
N LEU A 150 25.91 -0.70 15.98
CA LEU A 150 26.04 -2.16 16.01
C LEU A 150 27.47 -2.66 15.85
N GLY A 151 28.46 -1.78 15.67
CA GLY A 151 29.86 -2.12 15.48
C GLY A 151 30.11 -2.97 14.23
N ILE A 152 29.38 -2.69 13.13
CA ILE A 152 29.47 -3.43 11.86
C ILE A 152 29.74 -2.49 10.69
N SER A 153 30.18 -3.05 9.56
CA SER A 153 30.43 -2.26 8.36
C SER A 153 29.12 -1.73 7.73
N LEU A 154 29.22 -0.57 7.07
CA LEU A 154 28.13 0.00 6.30
C LEU A 154 27.61 -0.98 5.22
N SER A 155 28.51 -1.72 4.58
CA SER A 155 28.15 -2.74 3.60
C SER A 155 27.34 -3.87 4.21
N THR A 156 27.64 -4.27 5.45
CA THR A 156 26.86 -5.25 6.20
C THR A 156 25.47 -4.74 6.50
N VAL A 157 25.32 -3.47 6.93
CA VAL A 157 24.01 -2.85 7.15
C VAL A 157 23.16 -2.87 5.88
N LYS A 158 23.73 -2.41 4.76
CA LYS A 158 23.06 -2.40 3.45
C LYS A 158 22.62 -3.81 3.02
N SER A 159 23.51 -4.78 3.11
CA SER A 159 23.22 -6.17 2.75
C SER A 159 22.12 -6.79 3.61
N GLN A 160 22.17 -6.61 4.93
CA GLN A 160 21.15 -7.12 5.84
C GLN A 160 19.80 -6.42 5.66
N LYS A 161 19.81 -5.11 5.45
CA LYS A 161 18.61 -4.34 5.13
C LYS A 161 17.96 -4.85 3.83
N GLN A 162 18.75 -5.06 2.78
CA GLN A 162 18.27 -5.60 1.51
C GLN A 162 17.64 -7.00 1.68
N LYS A 163 18.28 -7.88 2.47
CA LYS A 163 17.71 -9.20 2.79
C LYS A 163 16.41 -9.11 3.57
N ALA A 164 16.31 -8.18 4.52
CA ALA A 164 15.08 -7.94 5.25
C ALA A 164 13.96 -7.49 4.31
N PHE A 165 14.21 -6.51 3.44
CA PHE A 165 13.25 -6.04 2.44
C PHE A 165 12.82 -7.15 1.48
N GLN A 166 13.76 -7.97 1.02
CA GLN A 166 13.44 -9.08 0.12
C GLN A 166 12.50 -10.09 0.81
N ARG A 167 12.77 -10.49 2.06
CA ARG A 167 11.91 -11.42 2.81
C ARG A 167 10.54 -10.83 3.13
N LEU A 168 10.49 -9.54 3.43
CA LEU A 168 9.23 -8.82 3.62
C LEU A 168 8.42 -8.81 2.33
N LYS A 169 9.06 -8.54 1.18
CA LYS A 169 8.43 -8.56 -0.13
C LYS A 169 7.90 -9.94 -0.52
N GLU A 170 8.59 -11.01 -0.13
CA GLU A 170 8.17 -12.39 -0.42
C GLU A 170 7.00 -12.86 0.46
N ARG A 171 6.89 -12.33 1.67
CA ARG A 171 5.89 -12.75 2.66
C ARG A 171 4.71 -11.78 2.83
N LEU A 172 4.98 -10.50 2.70
CA LEU A 172 3.91 -9.51 2.56
C LEU A 172 3.44 -9.56 1.12
N ASN A 173 2.12 -9.61 0.92
CA ASN A 173 1.57 -9.32 -0.39
C ASN A 173 2.29 -8.05 -0.92
N PRO A 174 2.79 -8.02 -2.17
CA PRO A 174 3.52 -6.88 -2.73
C PRO A 174 2.90 -5.52 -2.42
N LEU A 175 1.61 -5.48 -2.22
CA LEU A 175 0.81 -4.30 -1.92
C LEU A 175 0.99 -3.77 -0.50
N PHE A 176 1.07 -4.65 0.50
CA PHE A 176 1.38 -4.22 1.88
C PHE A 176 2.79 -3.68 1.99
N PHE A 177 3.71 -4.27 1.24
CA PHE A 177 5.08 -3.79 1.19
C PHE A 177 5.16 -2.35 0.67
N PHE A 178 4.43 -2.02 -0.39
CA PHE A 178 4.37 -0.65 -0.93
C PHE A 178 3.73 0.34 0.05
N LEU A 179 2.65 -0.05 0.73
CA LEU A 179 1.96 0.81 1.70
C LEU A 179 2.83 1.19 2.91
N LEU A 180 3.72 0.29 3.33
CA LEU A 180 4.52 0.48 4.55
C LEU A 180 5.86 1.19 4.30
N PHE A 181 6.37 1.16 3.05
CA PHE A 181 7.72 1.65 2.72
C PHE A 181 7.75 2.77 1.67
N MET A 182 6.61 3.28 1.27
CA MET A 182 6.46 4.47 0.45
C MET A 182 5.76 5.60 1.19
#